data_5829e50cd354b27c99eab5fd7f5c6a58
#
_entry.id   5829e50cd354b27c99eab5fd7f5c6a58
#
_cell.length_a   1.000
_cell.length_b   1.000
_cell.length_c   1.000
_cell.angle_alpha   90.00
_cell.angle_beta   90.00
_cell.angle_gamma   90.00
#
_symmetry.space_group_name_H-M   'P 1'
#
loop_
_entity.id
_entity.type
_entity.pdbx_description
1 polymer ?
#
loop_
_entity_poly.entity_id
_entity_poly.type
_entity_poly.pdbx_seq_one_letter_code
_entity_poly.pdbx_strand_id
1 'polypeptide(L)'
;PGRRFSPAFLYITDIQIENVLLYEYQSKEWRIIMKTYERLLKYVTFRTPSDENSETTPSSACQFELARFLKNEMEGLNLSDIVLDNMCYLYGKLPATSGYENVPAIGFIAHMDTVSDYCNHDITPVITENFNGESLTLPAGITLSVHDFPHLSTLKGRTIITSDGSTILGA
;
A
#
# COMPACT_ATOMS: atom_id res chain seq x y z
N PRO A 1 -18.56 -28.56 3.68
CA PRO A 1 -18.81 -27.31 3.00
C PRO A 1 -17.52 -26.51 3.05
N GLY A 2 -16.78 -26.54 1.90
CA GLY A 2 -15.46 -25.98 1.80
C GLY A 2 -15.51 -24.45 1.83
N ARG A 3 -14.79 -23.85 2.75
CA ARG A 3 -14.50 -22.42 2.73
C ARG A 3 -13.55 -22.18 1.55
N ARG A 4 -14.04 -21.47 0.54
CA ARG A 4 -13.18 -20.93 -0.52
C ARG A 4 -12.38 -19.80 0.13
N PHE A 5 -11.07 -19.99 0.23
CA PHE A 5 -10.15 -18.92 0.60
C PHE A 5 -10.23 -17.82 -0.47
N SER A 6 -10.46 -16.60 -0.01
CA SER A 6 -10.32 -15.42 -0.87
C SER A 6 -8.86 -15.28 -1.28
N PRO A 7 -8.55 -14.99 -2.55
CA PRO A 7 -7.16 -14.95 -3.00
C PRO A 7 -6.40 -13.84 -2.27
N ALA A 8 -5.20 -14.18 -1.77
CA ALA A 8 -4.25 -13.17 -1.34
C ALA A 8 -4.00 -12.21 -2.50
N PHE A 9 -4.27 -10.92 -2.30
CA PHE A 9 -4.06 -9.92 -3.35
C PHE A 9 -2.57 -9.78 -3.60
N LEU A 10 -2.15 -10.18 -4.79
CA LEU A 10 -0.81 -9.96 -5.31
C LEU A 10 -0.78 -8.55 -5.94
N TYR A 11 -0.08 -7.61 -5.29
CA TYR A 11 0.18 -6.31 -5.90
C TYR A 11 1.32 -6.42 -6.90
N ILE A 12 1.00 -6.28 -8.18
CA ILE A 12 1.99 -6.25 -9.26
C ILE A 12 2.32 -4.77 -9.51
N THR A 13 3.50 -4.34 -9.13
CA THR A 13 4.01 -3.02 -9.53
C THR A 13 4.72 -3.14 -10.86
N ASP A 14 3.96 -3.14 -11.95
CA ASP A 14 4.50 -2.94 -13.29
C ASP A 14 4.03 -1.61 -13.83
N ILE A 15 4.50 -0.55 -13.22
CA ILE A 15 4.41 0.76 -13.82
C ILE A 15 5.81 1.08 -14.35
N GLN A 16 6.04 0.74 -15.63
CA GLN A 16 7.04 1.45 -16.41
C GLN A 16 6.51 2.89 -16.60
N ILE A 17 6.76 3.73 -15.62
CA ILE A 17 6.65 5.17 -15.81
C ILE A 17 8.00 5.65 -16.35
N GLU A 18 8.24 5.34 -17.61
CA GLU A 18 9.12 6.18 -18.43
C GLU A 18 8.33 7.46 -18.72
N ASN A 19 8.86 8.59 -18.26
CA ASN A 19 8.35 9.94 -18.43
C ASN A 19 7.31 10.44 -17.40
N VAL A 20 7.63 10.41 -16.13
CA VAL A 20 7.21 11.48 -15.25
C VAL A 20 8.26 12.59 -15.38
N LEU A 21 7.86 13.70 -15.99
CA LEU A 21 8.66 14.92 -16.10
C LEU A 21 9.29 15.23 -14.75
N LEU A 22 10.63 15.12 -14.70
CA LEU A 22 11.46 15.66 -13.64
C LEU A 22 11.27 17.17 -13.63
N TYR A 23 10.35 17.68 -12.82
CA TYR A 23 10.37 19.05 -12.42
C TYR A 23 11.56 19.22 -11.47
N GLU A 24 12.70 19.67 -12.01
CA GLU A 24 13.82 20.15 -11.22
C GLU A 24 13.37 21.37 -10.42
N TYR A 25 12.92 21.13 -9.18
CA TYR A 25 12.84 22.18 -8.19
C TYR A 25 14.16 22.20 -7.42
N GLN A 26 15.01 23.20 -7.75
CA GLN A 26 16.24 23.47 -7.02
C GLN A 26 15.92 23.96 -5.59
N SER A 27 15.87 23.03 -4.66
CA SER A 27 16.09 23.34 -3.24
C SER A 27 17.04 22.29 -2.65
N LYS A 28 18.11 22.81 -2.03
CA LYS A 28 19.22 22.06 -1.43
C LYS A 28 18.77 21.26 -0.20
N GLU A 29 18.12 20.14 -0.41
CA GLU A 29 18.09 19.02 0.54
C GLU A 29 17.82 17.75 -0.26
N TRP A 30 18.68 16.76 -0.11
CA TRP A 30 18.56 15.43 -0.71
C TRP A 30 17.33 14.73 -0.11
N ARG A 31 16.15 15.05 -0.63
CA ARG A 31 14.96 14.25 -0.36
C ARG A 31 15.13 12.93 -1.09
N ILE A 32 15.40 11.87 -0.35
CA ILE A 32 15.31 10.51 -0.87
C ILE A 32 13.86 10.33 -1.33
N ILE A 33 13.65 10.38 -2.65
CA ILE A 33 12.34 10.10 -3.23
C ILE A 33 12.17 8.57 -3.09
N MET A 34 11.44 8.15 -2.07
CA MET A 34 11.10 6.75 -1.89
C MET A 34 10.27 6.29 -3.10
N LYS A 35 10.65 5.16 -3.67
CA LYS A 35 9.87 4.51 -4.74
C LYS A 35 8.54 4.01 -4.17
N THR A 36 7.55 3.82 -5.03
CA THR A 36 6.21 3.39 -4.61
C THR A 36 6.23 2.10 -3.78
N TYR A 37 7.01 1.12 -4.18
CA TYR A 37 7.13 -0.13 -3.43
C TYR A 37 7.82 0.05 -2.07
N GLU A 38 8.77 0.98 -1.94
CA GLU A 38 9.43 1.28 -0.66
C GLU A 38 8.43 1.91 0.31
N ARG A 39 7.51 2.75 -0.19
CA ARG A 39 6.39 3.28 0.59
C ARG A 39 5.47 2.16 1.06
N LEU A 40 5.07 1.24 0.17
CA LEU A 40 4.28 0.07 0.53
C LEU A 40 4.96 -0.72 1.64
N LEU A 41 6.26 -1.06 1.50
CA LEU A 41 7.02 -1.77 2.52
C LEU A 41 7.02 -1.05 3.87
N LYS A 42 6.98 0.29 3.86
CA LYS A 42 6.86 1.08 5.08
C LYS A 42 5.44 1.07 5.64
N TYR A 43 4.42 1.23 4.79
CA TYR A 43 3.02 1.31 5.26
C TYR A 43 2.56 0.01 5.92
N VAL A 44 2.92 -1.13 5.37
CA VAL A 44 2.54 -2.44 5.93
C VAL A 44 3.16 -2.74 7.30
N THR A 45 4.16 -1.97 7.73
CA THR A 45 4.72 -2.11 9.10
C THR A 45 3.85 -1.46 10.17
N PHE A 46 2.86 -0.65 9.80
CA PHE A 46 1.91 -0.10 10.76
C PHE A 46 0.77 -1.08 10.99
N ARG A 47 0.41 -1.28 12.25
CA ARG A 47 -0.77 -2.08 12.59
C ARG A 47 -2.02 -1.24 12.41
N THR A 48 -2.92 -1.71 11.56
CA THR A 48 -4.18 -1.01 11.25
C THR A 48 -5.41 -1.93 11.23
N PRO A 49 -5.47 -3.02 12.04
CA PRO A 49 -6.61 -3.91 11.98
C PRO A 49 -7.89 -3.15 12.36
N SER A 50 -8.96 -3.43 11.62
CA SER A 50 -10.30 -3.02 12.00
C SER A 50 -10.84 -3.91 13.12
N ASP A 51 -11.79 -3.39 13.91
CA ASP A 51 -12.50 -4.14 14.93
C ASP A 51 -13.99 -4.08 14.62
N GLU A 52 -14.56 -5.20 14.20
CA GLU A 52 -15.99 -5.32 13.85
C GLU A 52 -16.94 -5.16 15.04
N ASN A 53 -16.43 -5.34 16.26
CA ASN A 53 -17.21 -5.17 17.49
C ASN A 53 -17.15 -3.74 18.05
N SER A 54 -16.36 -2.85 17.42
CA SER A 54 -16.22 -1.47 17.85
C SER A 54 -17.40 -0.61 17.34
N GLU A 55 -17.93 0.21 18.22
CA GLU A 55 -18.96 1.22 17.88
C GLU A 55 -18.32 2.60 17.58
N THR A 56 -16.99 2.69 17.54
CA THR A 56 -16.28 3.96 17.32
C THR A 56 -15.71 4.07 15.90
N THR A 57 -15.41 5.29 15.48
CA THR A 57 -14.64 5.59 14.27
C THR A 57 -13.41 6.41 14.66
N PRO A 58 -12.19 5.93 14.36
CA PRO A 58 -11.89 4.62 13.78
C PRO A 58 -12.26 3.47 14.71
N SER A 59 -12.46 2.28 14.15
CA SER A 59 -12.76 1.07 14.93
C SER A 59 -11.60 0.63 15.81
N SER A 60 -10.36 1.00 15.45
CA SER A 60 -9.15 0.76 16.23
C SER A 60 -8.26 2.01 16.28
N ALA A 61 -7.87 2.42 17.48
CA ALA A 61 -7.06 3.64 17.67
C ALA A 61 -5.67 3.56 17.03
N CYS A 62 -5.12 2.36 16.83
CA CYS A 62 -3.82 2.17 16.18
C CYS A 62 -3.79 2.66 14.71
N GLN A 63 -4.93 2.77 14.04
CA GLN A 63 -5.03 3.31 12.68
C GLN A 63 -4.51 4.75 12.59
N PHE A 64 -4.58 5.52 13.67
CA PHE A 64 -4.02 6.87 13.72
C PHE A 64 -2.49 6.91 13.53
N GLU A 65 -1.76 5.84 13.78
CA GLU A 65 -0.31 5.82 13.61
C GLU A 65 0.04 5.93 12.12
N LEU A 66 -0.58 5.10 11.29
CA LEU A 66 -0.44 5.21 9.83
C LEU A 66 -0.96 6.56 9.31
N ALA A 67 -2.12 7.00 9.78
CA ALA A 67 -2.71 8.26 9.34
C ALA A 67 -1.79 9.47 9.61
N ARG A 68 -1.15 9.53 10.79
CA ARG A 68 -0.17 10.59 11.11
C ARG A 68 1.08 10.48 10.25
N PHE A 69 1.56 9.27 9.98
CA PHE A 69 2.69 9.05 9.08
C PHE A 69 2.36 9.56 7.67
N LEU A 70 1.21 9.18 7.12
CA LEU A 70 0.75 9.61 5.80
C LEU A 70 0.53 11.13 5.73
N LYS A 71 0.02 11.75 6.81
CA LYS A 71 -0.10 13.20 6.89
C LYS A 71 1.25 13.91 6.70
N ASN A 72 2.26 13.48 7.44
CA ASN A 72 3.61 14.03 7.31
C ASN A 72 4.20 13.81 5.91
N GLU A 73 3.89 12.67 5.29
CA GLU A 73 4.32 12.39 3.94
C GLU A 73 3.62 13.28 2.91
N MET A 74 2.31 13.51 3.04
CA MET A 74 1.56 14.45 2.21
C MET A 74 2.13 15.87 2.31
N GLU A 75 2.48 16.33 3.52
CA GLU A 75 3.17 17.61 3.74
C GLU A 75 4.52 17.64 3.00
N GLY A 76 5.27 16.55 3.09
CA GLY A 76 6.53 16.37 2.36
C GLY A 76 6.39 16.37 0.84
N LEU A 77 5.25 15.96 0.31
CA LEU A 77 4.91 15.95 -1.11
C LEU A 77 4.29 17.26 -1.59
N ASN A 78 4.24 18.29 -0.74
CA ASN A 78 3.67 19.62 -1.03
C ASN A 78 2.16 19.57 -1.41
N LEU A 79 1.39 18.65 -0.83
CA LEU A 79 -0.06 18.73 -0.90
C LEU A 79 -0.55 19.91 -0.05
N SER A 80 -1.69 20.48 -0.43
CA SER A 80 -2.39 21.53 0.32
C SER A 80 -3.62 20.97 1.05
N ASP A 81 -4.21 21.78 1.91
CA ASP A 81 -5.47 21.48 2.61
C ASP A 81 -5.45 20.12 3.33
N ILE A 82 -4.30 19.79 3.95
CA ILE A 82 -4.09 18.49 4.60
C ILE A 82 -4.78 18.51 5.97
N VAL A 83 -5.77 17.64 6.13
CA VAL A 83 -6.56 17.50 7.36
C VAL A 83 -6.61 16.04 7.77
N LEU A 84 -6.22 15.75 9.00
CA LEU A 84 -6.51 14.48 9.68
C LEU A 84 -7.52 14.80 10.78
N ASP A 85 -8.73 14.25 10.64
CA ASP A 85 -9.80 14.50 11.59
C ASP A 85 -9.82 13.48 12.76
N ASN A 86 -10.75 13.66 13.70
CA ASN A 86 -10.89 12.80 14.88
C ASN A 86 -11.52 11.42 14.58
N MET A 87 -12.00 11.21 13.36
CA MET A 87 -12.51 9.93 12.88
C MET A 87 -11.45 9.16 12.06
N CYS A 88 -10.21 9.65 12.05
CA CYS A 88 -9.09 9.08 11.28
C CYS A 88 -9.24 9.23 9.76
N TYR A 89 -10.06 10.15 9.26
CA TYR A 89 -10.06 10.49 7.84
C TYR A 89 -8.94 11.47 7.55
N LEU A 90 -8.11 11.12 6.58
CA LEU A 90 -7.00 11.94 6.11
C LEU A 90 -7.33 12.48 4.72
N TYR A 91 -7.36 13.80 4.60
CA TYR A 91 -7.58 14.52 3.35
C TYR A 91 -6.34 15.28 2.94
N GLY A 92 -6.13 15.43 1.66
CA GLY A 92 -5.11 16.29 1.08
C GLY A 92 -5.47 16.62 -0.36
N LYS A 93 -4.99 17.74 -0.85
CA LYS A 93 -5.24 18.24 -2.20
C LYS A 93 -3.93 18.45 -2.94
N LEU A 94 -3.81 17.88 -4.11
CA LEU A 94 -2.79 18.27 -5.06
C LEU A 94 -3.33 19.45 -5.86
N PRO A 95 -2.68 20.63 -5.79
CA PRO A 95 -3.11 21.80 -6.56
C PRO A 95 -3.15 21.52 -8.07
N ALA A 96 -4.04 22.19 -8.76
CA ALA A 96 -4.12 22.10 -10.20
C ALA A 96 -2.82 22.56 -10.87
N THR A 97 -2.47 21.93 -11.98
CA THR A 97 -1.40 22.44 -12.86
C THR A 97 -1.80 23.79 -13.41
N SER A 98 -0.84 24.69 -13.55
CA SER A 98 -1.08 26.05 -14.09
C SER A 98 -1.83 25.99 -15.44
N GLY A 99 -2.91 26.76 -15.53
CA GLY A 99 -3.81 26.78 -16.69
C GLY A 99 -4.97 25.77 -16.64
N TYR A 100 -5.03 24.92 -15.61
CA TYR A 100 -6.08 23.91 -15.42
C TYR A 100 -6.91 24.14 -14.15
N GLU A 101 -6.88 25.32 -13.56
CA GLU A 101 -7.53 25.64 -12.29
C GLU A 101 -9.06 25.53 -12.35
N ASN A 102 -9.63 25.66 -13.55
CA ASN A 102 -11.08 25.57 -13.79
C ASN A 102 -11.56 24.18 -14.22
N VAL A 103 -10.67 23.20 -14.32
CA VAL A 103 -11.04 21.81 -14.63
C VAL A 103 -11.59 21.15 -13.36
N PRO A 104 -12.65 20.33 -13.46
CA PRO A 104 -13.18 19.60 -12.30
C PRO A 104 -12.11 18.73 -11.63
N ALA A 105 -12.07 18.78 -10.30
CA ALA A 105 -11.15 17.96 -9.52
C ALA A 105 -11.53 16.47 -9.60
N ILE A 106 -10.52 15.60 -9.59
CA ILE A 106 -10.68 14.14 -9.48
C ILE A 106 -10.35 13.75 -8.04
N GLY A 107 -11.22 12.97 -7.40
CA GLY A 107 -11.01 12.42 -6.07
C GLY A 107 -10.52 10.97 -6.13
N PHE A 108 -9.53 10.64 -5.31
CA PHE A 108 -9.10 9.27 -5.05
C PHE A 108 -9.39 8.94 -3.60
N ILE A 109 -9.88 7.73 -3.36
CA ILE A 109 -10.20 7.21 -2.03
C ILE A 109 -9.42 5.90 -1.86
N ALA A 110 -8.72 5.78 -0.74
CA ALA A 110 -8.06 4.55 -0.33
C ALA A 110 -8.27 4.35 1.17
N HIS A 111 -8.58 3.13 1.59
CA HIS A 111 -8.72 2.84 3.01
C HIS A 111 -7.35 2.55 3.65
N MET A 112 -7.24 2.75 4.95
CA MET A 112 -6.02 2.54 5.73
C MET A 112 -6.10 1.32 6.64
N ASP A 113 -7.30 0.86 6.94
CA ASP A 113 -7.51 -0.29 7.81
C ASP A 113 -7.23 -1.61 7.09
N THR A 114 -6.90 -2.61 7.87
CA THR A 114 -6.68 -3.98 7.40
C THR A 114 -7.68 -4.93 8.07
N VAL A 115 -7.96 -6.06 7.41
CA VAL A 115 -8.87 -7.07 7.96
C VAL A 115 -8.25 -7.74 9.18
N SER A 116 -8.97 -7.76 10.32
CA SER A 116 -8.47 -8.28 11.59
C SER A 116 -8.16 -9.78 11.57
N ASP A 117 -8.93 -10.58 10.84
CA ASP A 117 -8.77 -12.04 10.77
C ASP A 117 -7.41 -12.49 10.23
N TYR A 118 -6.82 -11.69 9.34
CA TYR A 118 -5.57 -12.01 8.64
C TYR A 118 -4.44 -11.02 8.91
N CYS A 119 -4.69 -9.97 9.67
CA CYS A 119 -3.72 -8.94 10.06
C CYS A 119 -3.75 -8.69 11.57
N ASN A 120 -3.95 -9.74 12.39
CA ASN A 120 -4.02 -9.64 13.85
C ASN A 120 -2.65 -9.47 14.54
N HIS A 121 -1.56 -9.62 13.80
CA HIS A 121 -0.17 -9.40 14.23
C HIS A 121 0.61 -8.62 13.17
N ASP A 122 1.89 -8.38 13.41
CA ASP A 122 2.72 -7.58 12.54
C ASP A 122 2.91 -8.24 11.18
N ILE A 123 2.77 -7.46 10.11
CA ILE A 123 2.96 -7.93 8.74
C ILE A 123 4.45 -7.94 8.44
N THR A 124 4.96 -9.08 7.99
CA THR A 124 6.35 -9.24 7.55
C THR A 124 6.38 -9.32 6.02
N PRO A 125 6.75 -8.24 5.31
CA PRO A 125 6.88 -8.28 3.86
C PRO A 125 8.09 -9.08 3.42
N VAL A 126 7.95 -9.83 2.34
CA VAL A 126 9.01 -10.63 1.72
C VAL A 126 9.21 -10.17 0.28
N ILE A 127 10.46 -9.92 -0.09
CA ILE A 127 10.84 -9.51 -1.44
C ILE A 127 11.52 -10.70 -2.14
N THR A 128 10.99 -11.10 -3.28
CA THR A 128 11.58 -12.13 -4.15
C THR A 128 12.03 -11.48 -5.44
N GLU A 129 13.34 -11.27 -5.58
CA GLU A 129 13.93 -10.71 -6.81
C GLU A 129 14.11 -11.80 -7.88
N ASN A 130 14.04 -11.40 -9.15
CA ASN A 130 14.23 -12.28 -10.30
C ASN A 130 13.37 -13.56 -10.20
N PHE A 131 12.10 -13.40 -9.87
CA PHE A 131 11.19 -14.53 -9.69
C PHE A 131 11.24 -15.47 -10.89
N ASN A 132 11.30 -16.77 -10.63
CA ASN A 132 11.50 -17.80 -11.68
C ASN A 132 10.25 -18.12 -12.51
N GLY A 133 9.06 -17.63 -12.08
CA GLY A 133 7.77 -17.93 -12.72
C GLY A 133 7.15 -19.26 -12.30
N GLU A 134 7.66 -19.90 -11.26
CA GLU A 134 7.15 -21.17 -10.73
C GLU A 134 6.33 -20.95 -9.45
N SER A 135 5.84 -22.04 -8.85
CA SER A 135 5.15 -21.96 -7.55
C SER A 135 6.09 -21.38 -6.48
N LEU A 136 5.56 -20.48 -5.65
CA LEU A 136 6.31 -19.78 -4.60
C LEU A 136 5.86 -20.26 -3.23
N THR A 137 6.76 -20.85 -2.46
CA THR A 137 6.49 -21.21 -1.06
C THR A 137 6.93 -20.06 -0.16
N LEU A 138 5.99 -19.52 0.61
CA LEU A 138 6.22 -18.45 1.55
C LEU A 138 6.85 -18.98 2.87
N PRO A 139 7.55 -18.14 3.65
CA PRO A 139 8.22 -18.57 4.89
C PRO A 139 7.33 -19.32 5.88
N ALA A 140 6.06 -18.94 6.03
CA ALA A 140 5.10 -19.65 6.88
C ALA A 140 4.59 -20.98 6.30
N GLY A 141 5.14 -21.44 5.17
CA GLY A 141 4.83 -22.75 4.57
C GLY A 141 3.64 -22.75 3.61
N ILE A 142 3.00 -21.62 3.36
CA ILE A 142 1.94 -21.48 2.35
C ILE A 142 2.58 -21.46 0.97
N THR A 143 2.03 -22.24 0.03
CA THR A 143 2.50 -22.27 -1.36
C THR A 143 1.49 -21.59 -2.28
N LEU A 144 1.95 -20.56 -2.98
CA LEU A 144 1.24 -19.96 -4.11
C LEU A 144 1.54 -20.80 -5.34
N SER A 145 0.63 -21.70 -5.69
CA SER A 145 0.79 -22.65 -6.78
C SER A 145 0.51 -21.99 -8.14
N VAL A 146 1.34 -22.25 -9.13
CA VAL A 146 1.05 -21.85 -10.53
C VAL A 146 -0.22 -22.51 -11.06
N HIS A 147 -0.58 -23.69 -10.55
CA HIS A 147 -1.83 -24.36 -10.90
C HIS A 147 -3.04 -23.53 -10.46
N ASP A 148 -3.02 -22.96 -9.26
CA ASP A 148 -4.13 -22.19 -8.69
C ASP A 148 -4.07 -20.70 -9.13
N PHE A 149 -2.86 -20.21 -9.38
CA PHE A 149 -2.56 -18.83 -9.81
C PHE A 149 -1.71 -18.82 -11.09
N PRO A 150 -2.26 -19.17 -12.27
CA PRO A 150 -1.50 -19.33 -13.51
C PRO A 150 -0.73 -18.07 -13.95
N HIS A 151 -1.21 -16.89 -13.55
CA HIS A 151 -0.56 -15.62 -13.86
C HIS A 151 0.84 -15.49 -13.24
N LEU A 152 1.19 -16.25 -12.19
CA LEU A 152 2.54 -16.25 -11.61
C LEU A 152 3.60 -16.54 -12.67
N SER A 153 3.32 -17.42 -13.63
CA SER A 153 4.26 -17.76 -14.69
C SER A 153 4.61 -16.54 -15.58
N THR A 154 3.71 -15.56 -15.68
CA THR A 154 3.93 -14.32 -16.46
C THR A 154 4.82 -13.32 -15.74
N LEU A 155 5.08 -13.53 -14.45
CA LEU A 155 5.89 -12.65 -13.61
C LEU A 155 7.37 -13.07 -13.56
N LYS A 156 7.77 -14.01 -14.40
CA LYS A 156 9.17 -14.46 -14.48
C LYS A 156 10.12 -13.28 -14.74
N GLY A 157 11.20 -13.22 -13.96
CA GLY A 157 12.21 -12.17 -14.02
C GLY A 157 11.83 -10.87 -13.29
N ARG A 158 10.65 -10.79 -12.70
CA ARG A 158 10.20 -9.62 -11.93
C ARG A 158 10.54 -9.74 -10.46
N THR A 159 10.50 -8.61 -9.76
CA THR A 159 10.51 -8.57 -8.30
C THR A 159 9.08 -8.66 -7.78
N ILE A 160 8.84 -9.61 -6.87
CA ILE A 160 7.54 -9.84 -6.24
C ILE A 160 7.63 -9.45 -4.77
N ILE A 161 6.60 -8.80 -4.26
CA ILE A 161 6.43 -8.51 -2.83
C ILE A 161 5.23 -9.29 -2.33
N THR A 162 5.44 -10.07 -1.26
CA THR A 162 4.42 -10.84 -0.56
C THR A 162 4.50 -10.60 0.94
N SER A 163 3.54 -11.09 1.71
CA SER A 163 3.76 -11.36 3.13
C SER A 163 4.59 -12.63 3.31
N ASP A 164 4.95 -12.94 4.55
CA ASP A 164 5.57 -14.23 4.90
C ASP A 164 4.60 -15.43 4.83
N GLY A 165 3.31 -15.16 4.63
CA GLY A 165 2.23 -16.15 4.58
C GLY A 165 1.50 -16.36 5.90
N SER A 166 1.94 -15.75 7.01
CA SER A 166 1.20 -15.74 8.29
C SER A 166 0.10 -14.69 8.32
N THR A 167 0.25 -13.63 7.51
CA THR A 167 -0.73 -12.58 7.30
C THR A 167 -0.96 -12.37 5.80
N ILE A 168 -1.94 -11.54 5.44
CA ILE A 168 -1.98 -10.91 4.12
C ILE A 168 -1.13 -9.63 4.15
N LEU A 169 -0.79 -9.08 2.97
CA LEU A 169 0.07 -7.90 2.87
C LEU A 169 -0.69 -6.59 3.14
N GLY A 170 -1.98 -6.63 3.12
CA GLY A 170 -2.87 -5.50 3.33
C GLY A 170 -4.32 -5.95 3.17
N ALA A 171 -5.26 -5.04 3.10
CA ALA A 171 -6.68 -5.35 2.87
C ALA A 171 -7.00 -5.34 1.40
#